data_50cdae2ef131a57210c4fd0e59733ebc
#
_entry.id   50cdae2ef131a57210c4fd0e59733ebc
#
_cell.length_a   1.000
_cell.length_b   1.000
_cell.length_c   1.000
_cell.angle_alpha   90.00
_cell.angle_beta   90.00
_cell.angle_gamma   90.00
#
_symmetry.space_group_name_H-M   'P 1'
#
loop_
_entity.id
_entity.type
_entity.pdbx_description
1 polymer ?
#
loop_
_entity_poly.entity_id
_entity_poly.type
_entity_poly.pdbx_seq_one_letter_code
_entity_poly.pdbx_strand_id
1 'polypeptide(L)'
;RVILGLSGGVDSSVVAALCAKAIGKQLVCVFVNHGLLRKNEPEEVEEVFTKQFDVDFIHVHAEDRYAKLLDGVTDPEAKRKIIGTQFWEEFFTVAQDIAEDGKPVQFMAQGTIYPDIIESGARKTGGKASTIKSHHNLIPFPEGVHFDLIEPLDHFFKDEVRALGTALGLPAHIVHRQPFPGPGLAIRIIGAVSPEKLEILKNADAIVREELDAYNERLFQETGE
;
A
#
# COMPACT_ATOMS: atom_id res chain seq x y z
N ARG A 1 -4.27 -15.81 -12.38
CA ARG A 1 -4.59 -14.97 -11.21
C ARG A 1 -3.62 -13.81 -11.11
N VAL A 2 -4.09 -12.74 -10.51
CA VAL A 2 -3.33 -11.51 -10.25
C VAL A 2 -3.18 -11.33 -8.75
N ILE A 3 -1.98 -11.03 -8.27
CA ILE A 3 -1.73 -10.65 -6.86
C ILE A 3 -1.41 -9.16 -6.79
N LEU A 4 -1.89 -8.50 -5.77
CA LEU A 4 -1.68 -7.07 -5.51
C LEU A 4 -1.31 -6.85 -4.05
N GLY A 5 -0.18 -6.18 -3.80
CA GLY A 5 0.13 -5.65 -2.49
C GLY A 5 -0.72 -4.41 -2.20
N LEU A 6 -1.66 -4.53 -1.28
CA LEU A 6 -2.56 -3.46 -0.90
C LEU A 6 -1.96 -2.68 0.27
N SER A 7 -1.38 -1.51 -0.01
CA SER A 7 -0.72 -0.68 1.01
C SER A 7 -1.66 0.23 1.79
N GLY A 8 -2.96 0.23 1.47
CA GLY A 8 -3.92 1.20 1.99
C GLY A 8 -3.81 2.61 1.37
N GLY A 9 -2.80 2.87 0.55
CA GLY A 9 -2.67 4.11 -0.23
C GLY A 9 -3.67 4.18 -1.38
N VAL A 10 -3.97 5.41 -1.87
CA VAL A 10 -4.96 5.61 -2.93
C VAL A 10 -4.61 4.84 -4.21
N ASP A 11 -3.34 4.80 -4.62
CA ASP A 11 -2.94 4.17 -5.89
C ASP A 11 -3.21 2.66 -5.87
N SER A 12 -2.72 1.96 -4.84
CA SER A 12 -2.97 0.52 -4.69
C SER A 12 -4.47 0.21 -4.53
N SER A 13 -5.22 1.09 -3.86
CA SER A 13 -6.67 0.94 -3.70
C SER A 13 -7.42 1.12 -5.02
N VAL A 14 -7.01 2.08 -5.87
CA VAL A 14 -7.60 2.27 -7.20
C VAL A 14 -7.27 1.10 -8.12
N VAL A 15 -6.03 0.59 -8.09
CA VAL A 15 -5.67 -0.64 -8.83
C VAL A 15 -6.52 -1.82 -8.36
N ALA A 16 -6.70 -1.99 -7.04
CA ALA A 16 -7.52 -3.06 -6.50
C ALA A 16 -8.97 -2.96 -6.99
N ALA A 17 -9.58 -1.78 -6.91
CA ALA A 17 -10.96 -1.55 -7.36
C ALA A 17 -11.12 -1.78 -8.87
N LEU A 18 -10.15 -1.32 -9.69
CA LEU A 18 -10.15 -1.50 -11.13
C LEU A 18 -10.02 -2.99 -11.51
N CYS A 19 -9.07 -3.70 -10.91
CA CYS A 19 -8.88 -5.12 -11.12
C CYS A 19 -10.07 -5.95 -10.60
N ALA A 20 -10.63 -5.58 -9.43
CA ALA A 20 -11.83 -6.24 -8.91
C ALA A 20 -12.99 -6.18 -9.91
N LYS A 21 -13.20 -5.00 -10.52
CA LYS A 21 -14.23 -4.81 -11.55
C LYS A 21 -13.95 -5.60 -12.83
N ALA A 22 -12.69 -5.77 -13.21
CA ALA A 22 -12.30 -6.45 -14.44
C ALA A 22 -12.28 -7.98 -14.31
N ILE A 23 -11.78 -8.52 -13.19
CA ILE A 23 -11.46 -9.94 -13.04
C ILE A 23 -12.02 -10.59 -11.76
N GLY A 24 -12.68 -9.80 -10.88
CA GLY A 24 -13.31 -10.32 -9.66
C GLY A 24 -12.35 -11.14 -8.78
N LYS A 25 -12.76 -12.32 -8.36
CA LYS A 25 -11.99 -13.25 -7.50
C LYS A 25 -10.70 -13.81 -8.11
N GLN A 26 -10.37 -13.48 -9.34
CA GLN A 26 -9.04 -13.77 -9.87
C GLN A 26 -7.99 -12.79 -9.30
N LEU A 27 -8.43 -11.67 -8.70
CA LEU A 27 -7.57 -10.77 -7.94
C LEU A 27 -7.43 -11.27 -6.50
N VAL A 28 -6.18 -11.35 -6.04
CA VAL A 28 -5.82 -11.58 -4.64
C VAL A 28 -5.20 -10.30 -4.11
N CYS A 29 -5.85 -9.66 -3.15
CA CYS A 29 -5.33 -8.51 -2.44
C CYS A 29 -4.61 -8.97 -1.17
N VAL A 30 -3.33 -8.70 -1.07
CA VAL A 30 -2.52 -9.00 0.13
C VAL A 30 -2.29 -7.70 0.89
N PHE A 31 -2.86 -7.61 2.08
CA PHE A 31 -2.67 -6.51 2.99
C PHE A 31 -1.78 -6.93 4.16
N VAL A 32 -0.62 -6.31 4.30
CA VAL A 32 0.32 -6.61 5.37
C VAL A 32 0.16 -5.58 6.48
N ASN A 33 -0.40 -6.00 7.61
CA ASN A 33 -0.43 -5.18 8.81
C ASN A 33 0.88 -5.35 9.58
N HIS A 34 1.76 -4.39 9.43
CA HIS A 34 3.05 -4.34 10.13
C HIS A 34 3.00 -3.57 11.46
N GLY A 35 1.82 -3.18 11.94
CA GLY A 35 1.63 -2.46 13.18
C GLY A 35 2.00 -0.97 13.14
N LEU A 36 2.62 -0.48 12.06
CA LEU A 36 3.13 0.89 11.92
C LEU A 36 2.17 1.79 11.13
N LEU A 37 0.97 1.30 10.86
CA LEU A 37 -0.10 2.01 10.16
C LEU A 37 -0.75 3.06 11.07
N ARG A 38 -1.55 3.94 10.48
CA ARG A 38 -2.39 4.89 11.21
C ARG A 38 -3.41 4.18 12.08
N LYS A 39 -3.96 4.91 13.04
CA LYS A 39 -5.05 4.43 13.88
C LYS A 39 -6.25 4.03 13.02
N ASN A 40 -6.81 2.85 13.27
CA ASN A 40 -7.95 2.23 12.59
C ASN A 40 -7.74 1.93 11.08
N GLU A 41 -6.57 2.21 10.53
CA GLU A 41 -6.30 2.00 9.10
C GLU A 41 -6.43 0.55 8.65
N PRO A 42 -5.92 -0.46 9.40
CA PRO A 42 -6.10 -1.87 9.02
C PRO A 42 -7.58 -2.25 8.88
N GLU A 43 -8.41 -1.87 9.84
CA GLU A 43 -9.82 -2.17 9.89
C GLU A 43 -10.58 -1.47 8.74
N GLU A 44 -10.26 -0.22 8.47
CA GLU A 44 -10.85 0.55 7.36
C GLU A 44 -10.55 -0.08 5.99
N VAL A 45 -9.30 -0.48 5.75
CA VAL A 45 -8.90 -1.11 4.49
C VAL A 45 -9.59 -2.48 4.34
N GLU A 46 -9.56 -3.31 5.38
CA GLU A 46 -10.21 -4.61 5.36
C GLU A 46 -11.71 -4.49 5.11
N GLU A 47 -12.39 -3.58 5.80
CA GLU A 47 -13.83 -3.36 5.64
C GLU A 47 -14.20 -3.00 4.19
N VAL A 48 -13.45 -2.08 3.57
CA VAL A 48 -13.71 -1.66 2.19
C VAL A 48 -13.53 -2.82 1.22
N PHE A 49 -12.42 -3.54 1.30
CA PHE A 49 -12.10 -4.56 0.30
C PHE A 49 -12.78 -5.92 0.54
N THR A 50 -13.31 -6.18 1.73
CA THR A 50 -14.10 -7.38 2.00
C THR A 50 -15.61 -7.18 1.80
N LYS A 51 -16.12 -5.94 1.98
CA LYS A 51 -17.56 -5.68 1.91
C LYS A 51 -18.02 -5.05 0.60
N GLN A 52 -17.15 -4.25 -0.07
CA GLN A 52 -17.53 -3.51 -1.27
C GLN A 52 -17.04 -4.14 -2.57
N PHE A 53 -16.00 -4.97 -2.51
CA PHE A 53 -15.39 -5.57 -3.69
C PHE A 53 -15.36 -7.09 -3.58
N ASP A 54 -15.66 -7.77 -4.69
CA ASP A 54 -15.62 -9.24 -4.77
C ASP A 54 -14.20 -9.72 -5.15
N VAL A 55 -13.30 -9.69 -4.17
CA VAL A 55 -11.89 -10.08 -4.32
C VAL A 55 -11.51 -11.13 -3.27
N ASP A 56 -10.45 -11.89 -3.52
CA ASP A 56 -9.81 -12.68 -2.48
C ASP A 56 -8.91 -11.75 -1.66
N PHE A 57 -9.26 -11.52 -0.39
CA PHE A 57 -8.51 -10.63 0.51
C PHE A 57 -7.75 -11.45 1.56
N ILE A 58 -6.44 -11.23 1.64
CA ILE A 58 -5.56 -11.88 2.61
C ILE A 58 -4.97 -10.82 3.52
N HIS A 59 -5.32 -10.90 4.81
CA HIS A 59 -4.75 -10.05 5.86
C HIS A 59 -3.58 -10.78 6.54
N VAL A 60 -2.39 -10.25 6.37
CA VAL A 60 -1.17 -10.77 7.01
C VAL A 60 -0.92 -9.99 8.30
N HIS A 61 -1.05 -10.66 9.45
CA HIS A 61 -0.74 -10.10 10.76
C HIS A 61 0.76 -10.27 11.04
N ALA A 62 1.53 -9.19 10.89
CA ALA A 62 2.98 -9.19 11.01
C ALA A 62 3.52 -8.24 12.09
N GLU A 63 2.64 -7.66 12.91
CA GLU A 63 2.95 -6.61 13.89
C GLU A 63 4.11 -7.00 14.82
N ASP A 64 4.05 -8.19 15.41
CA ASP A 64 5.07 -8.70 16.32
C ASP A 64 6.42 -8.92 15.64
N ARG A 65 6.39 -9.32 14.37
CA ARG A 65 7.60 -9.57 13.56
C ARG A 65 8.32 -8.26 13.28
N TYR A 66 7.58 -7.24 12.83
CA TYR A 66 8.16 -5.92 12.58
C TYR A 66 8.64 -5.25 13.88
N ALA A 67 7.91 -5.40 14.98
CA ALA A 67 8.35 -4.88 16.27
C ALA A 67 9.71 -5.45 16.68
N LYS A 68 9.92 -6.76 16.51
CA LYS A 68 11.22 -7.43 16.78
C LYS A 68 12.33 -6.95 15.85
N LEU A 69 12.06 -6.82 14.54
CA LEU A 69 13.05 -6.38 13.56
C LEU A 69 13.49 -4.92 13.75
N LEU A 70 12.62 -4.08 14.29
CA LEU A 70 12.87 -2.66 14.54
C LEU A 70 13.39 -2.37 15.95
N ASP A 71 13.53 -3.39 16.79
CA ASP A 71 14.02 -3.20 18.15
C ASP A 71 15.43 -2.59 18.15
N GLY A 72 15.61 -1.49 18.86
CA GLY A 72 16.86 -0.75 18.93
C GLY A 72 17.27 0.01 17.66
N VAL A 73 16.53 -0.11 16.55
CA VAL A 73 16.86 0.58 15.28
C VAL A 73 16.47 2.04 15.35
N THR A 74 17.47 2.94 15.27
CA THR A 74 17.27 4.39 15.39
C THR A 74 17.36 5.13 14.06
N ASP A 75 18.18 4.67 13.13
CA ASP A 75 18.41 5.31 11.84
C ASP A 75 17.18 5.18 10.94
N PRO A 76 16.66 6.30 10.39
CA PRO A 76 15.46 6.27 9.53
C PRO A 76 15.63 5.45 8.25
N GLU A 77 16.82 5.45 7.64
CA GLU A 77 17.08 4.69 6.42
C GLU A 77 17.17 3.19 6.69
N ALA A 78 17.77 2.80 7.82
CA ALA A 78 17.76 1.42 8.28
C ALA A 78 16.33 0.93 8.54
N LYS A 79 15.49 1.74 9.19
CA LYS A 79 14.06 1.41 9.39
C LYS A 79 13.35 1.21 8.05
N ARG A 80 13.53 2.13 7.11
CA ARG A 80 12.91 2.04 5.77
C ARG A 80 13.31 0.75 5.06
N LYS A 81 14.60 0.42 5.08
CA LYS A 81 15.14 -0.78 4.45
C LYS A 81 14.58 -2.06 5.08
N ILE A 82 14.57 -2.16 6.40
CA ILE A 82 14.03 -3.31 7.12
C ILE A 82 12.55 -3.50 6.79
N ILE A 83 11.75 -2.44 6.90
CA ILE A 83 10.31 -2.49 6.64
C ILE A 83 10.02 -2.89 5.19
N GLY A 84 10.73 -2.29 4.24
CA GLY A 84 10.55 -2.60 2.82
C GLY A 84 10.95 -4.03 2.47
N THR A 85 12.07 -4.52 2.98
CA THR A 85 12.52 -5.91 2.75
C THR A 85 11.51 -6.90 3.34
N GLN A 86 11.12 -6.69 4.60
CA GLN A 86 10.17 -7.59 5.26
C GLN A 86 8.79 -7.60 4.59
N PHE A 87 8.31 -6.44 4.08
CA PHE A 87 7.07 -6.38 3.33
C PHE A 87 7.07 -7.33 2.13
N TRP A 88 8.16 -7.35 1.38
CA TRP A 88 8.29 -8.23 0.22
C TRP A 88 8.41 -9.71 0.61
N GLU A 89 9.10 -10.02 1.69
CA GLU A 89 9.17 -11.39 2.22
C GLU A 89 7.77 -11.91 2.59
N GLU A 90 6.96 -11.12 3.29
CA GLU A 90 5.57 -11.48 3.59
C GLU A 90 4.74 -11.69 2.32
N PHE A 91 4.86 -10.76 1.38
CA PHE A 91 4.13 -10.81 0.12
C PHE A 91 4.47 -12.06 -0.70
N PHE A 92 5.76 -12.39 -0.81
CA PHE A 92 6.19 -13.57 -1.55
C PHE A 92 5.82 -14.88 -0.84
N THR A 93 5.85 -14.92 0.48
CA THR A 93 5.37 -16.08 1.25
C THR A 93 3.91 -16.36 0.90
N VAL A 94 3.06 -15.35 0.94
CA VAL A 94 1.64 -15.50 0.56
C VAL A 94 1.50 -15.96 -0.90
N ALA A 95 2.30 -15.41 -1.82
CA ALA A 95 2.25 -15.83 -3.23
C ALA A 95 2.63 -17.30 -3.44
N GLN A 96 3.60 -17.81 -2.66
CA GLN A 96 4.01 -19.22 -2.66
C GLN A 96 2.90 -20.10 -2.09
N ASP A 97 2.33 -19.74 -0.94
CA ASP A 97 1.24 -20.51 -0.31
C ASP A 97 0.04 -20.67 -1.26
N ILE A 98 -0.33 -19.58 -1.98
CA ILE A 98 -1.40 -19.62 -2.98
C ILE A 98 -1.05 -20.56 -4.14
N ALA A 99 0.21 -20.59 -4.56
CA ALA A 99 0.66 -21.46 -5.65
C ALA A 99 0.66 -22.94 -5.23
N GLU A 100 1.04 -23.25 -4.00
CA GLU A 100 1.01 -24.60 -3.41
C GLU A 100 -0.43 -25.15 -3.31
N ASP A 101 -1.41 -24.28 -3.09
CA ASP A 101 -2.84 -24.62 -3.12
C ASP A 101 -3.40 -24.92 -4.54
N GLY A 102 -2.52 -25.02 -5.54
CA GLY A 102 -2.89 -25.33 -6.93
C GLY A 102 -3.53 -24.17 -7.68
N LYS A 103 -3.38 -22.94 -7.20
CA LYS A 103 -3.91 -21.71 -7.81
C LYS A 103 -2.77 -20.73 -8.16
N PRO A 104 -1.87 -21.07 -9.08
CA PRO A 104 -0.68 -20.27 -9.33
C PRO A 104 -1.03 -18.84 -9.73
N VAL A 105 -0.25 -17.90 -9.20
CA VAL A 105 -0.29 -16.49 -9.54
C VAL A 105 0.66 -16.24 -10.70
N GLN A 106 0.17 -15.64 -11.78
CA GLN A 106 0.95 -15.34 -12.98
C GLN A 106 1.31 -13.87 -13.10
N PHE A 107 0.47 -13.00 -12.55
CA PHE A 107 0.59 -11.56 -12.69
C PHE A 107 0.68 -10.88 -11.32
N MET A 108 1.47 -9.81 -11.25
CA MET A 108 1.50 -8.90 -10.12
C MET A 108 1.04 -7.51 -10.55
N ALA A 109 0.01 -7.00 -9.90
CA ALA A 109 -0.46 -5.65 -10.13
C ALA A 109 0.28 -4.65 -9.22
N GLN A 110 0.60 -3.47 -9.75
CA GLN A 110 1.24 -2.37 -9.02
C GLN A 110 0.56 -1.04 -9.27
N GLY A 111 0.58 -0.17 -8.26
CA GLY A 111 0.03 1.18 -8.30
C GLY A 111 1.03 2.22 -8.81
N THR A 112 1.87 1.87 -9.78
CA THR A 112 2.79 2.82 -10.43
C THR A 112 1.98 3.86 -11.20
N ILE A 113 2.26 5.14 -10.98
CA ILE A 113 1.64 6.26 -11.69
C ILE A 113 2.66 6.96 -12.60
N TYR A 114 2.20 7.84 -13.49
CA TYR A 114 3.07 8.49 -14.50
C TYR A 114 4.23 9.28 -13.88
N PRO A 115 4.09 10.06 -12.80
CA PRO A 115 5.21 10.68 -12.11
C PRO A 115 6.30 9.72 -11.66
N ASP A 116 5.94 8.52 -11.19
CA ASP A 116 6.91 7.51 -10.75
C ASP A 116 7.81 7.04 -11.91
N ILE A 117 7.23 6.96 -13.12
CA ILE A 117 7.97 6.58 -14.34
C ILE A 117 8.97 7.68 -14.71
N ILE A 118 8.55 8.95 -14.64
CA ILE A 118 9.42 10.09 -14.95
C ILE A 118 10.59 10.15 -13.97
N GLU A 119 10.32 10.06 -12.67
CA GLU A 119 11.33 10.12 -11.61
C GLU A 119 12.34 8.97 -11.68
N SER A 120 11.87 7.78 -12.02
CA SER A 120 12.74 6.59 -12.15
C SER A 120 13.59 6.58 -13.41
N GLY A 121 13.37 7.49 -14.36
CA GLY A 121 14.04 7.52 -15.67
C GLY A 121 13.78 6.26 -16.52
N ALA A 122 12.79 5.48 -16.15
CA ALA A 122 12.50 4.19 -16.76
C ALA A 122 11.59 4.34 -17.97
N ARG A 123 12.20 4.43 -19.18
CA ARG A 123 11.47 4.08 -20.39
C ARG A 123 11.20 2.56 -20.39
N LYS A 124 9.94 2.19 -20.59
CA LYS A 124 9.56 0.78 -20.84
C LYS A 124 10.26 0.28 -22.10
N THR A 125 11.38 -0.41 -21.95
CA THR A 125 11.82 -1.38 -22.95
C THR A 125 11.10 -2.68 -22.59
N GLY A 126 10.20 -3.14 -23.46
CA GLY A 126 9.41 -4.36 -23.26
C GLY A 126 10.31 -5.55 -22.93
N GLY A 127 10.32 -5.95 -21.69
CA GLY A 127 11.07 -7.06 -21.15
C GLY A 127 10.44 -7.56 -19.87
N LYS A 128 10.54 -8.86 -19.62
CA LYS A 128 10.10 -9.48 -18.36
C LYS A 128 10.79 -8.76 -17.20
N ALA A 129 10.01 -8.16 -16.30
CA ALA A 129 10.58 -7.51 -15.14
C ALA A 129 11.19 -8.56 -14.21
N SER A 130 12.51 -8.51 -14.04
CA SER A 130 13.24 -9.32 -13.06
C SER A 130 13.36 -8.63 -11.69
N THR A 131 12.80 -7.41 -11.56
CA THR A 131 13.03 -6.54 -10.39
C THR A 131 11.85 -5.62 -10.18
N ILE A 132 11.36 -5.52 -8.95
CA ILE A 132 10.35 -4.55 -8.54
C ILE A 132 11.04 -3.22 -8.28
N LYS A 133 10.56 -2.16 -8.94
CA LYS A 133 10.98 -0.80 -8.62
C LYS A 133 10.12 -0.27 -7.47
N SER A 134 10.57 -0.46 -6.24
CA SER A 134 10.13 0.43 -5.17
C SER A 134 10.97 1.71 -5.24
N HIS A 135 10.37 2.87 -4.91
CA HIS A 135 10.99 4.19 -4.97
C HIS A 135 12.30 4.28 -4.16
N HIS A 136 13.40 3.74 -4.57
CA HIS A 136 14.76 3.78 -4.05
C HIS A 136 15.41 2.42 -3.73
N ASN A 137 14.72 1.26 -3.84
CA ASN A 137 15.39 -0.04 -3.71
C ASN A 137 14.85 -1.04 -4.74
N LEU A 138 15.73 -1.49 -5.61
CA LEU A 138 15.47 -2.62 -6.49
C LEU A 138 15.54 -3.89 -5.65
N ILE A 139 14.40 -4.45 -5.29
CA ILE A 139 14.34 -5.74 -4.60
C ILE A 139 14.16 -6.81 -5.68
N PRO A 140 15.13 -7.71 -5.88
CA PRO A 140 14.99 -8.80 -6.83
C PRO A 140 13.91 -9.76 -6.36
N PHE A 141 13.19 -10.36 -7.30
CA PHE A 141 12.30 -11.46 -6.97
C PHE A 141 13.13 -12.62 -6.38
N PRO A 142 12.57 -13.35 -5.40
CA PRO A 142 13.19 -14.60 -4.94
C PRO A 142 13.43 -15.56 -6.09
N GLU A 143 14.42 -16.41 -5.95
CA GLU A 143 14.77 -17.41 -6.97
C GLU A 143 13.55 -18.32 -7.26
N GLY A 144 13.18 -18.43 -8.53
CA GLY A 144 12.03 -19.22 -8.96
C GLY A 144 10.69 -18.50 -8.95
N VAL A 145 10.60 -17.27 -8.47
CA VAL A 145 9.38 -16.45 -8.51
C VAL A 145 9.43 -15.51 -9.72
N HIS A 146 8.45 -15.63 -10.61
CA HIS A 146 8.30 -14.77 -11.79
C HIS A 146 6.85 -14.33 -11.93
N PHE A 147 6.64 -13.03 -12.03
CA PHE A 147 5.34 -12.44 -12.35
C PHE A 147 5.46 -11.55 -13.58
N ASP A 148 4.43 -11.57 -14.43
CA ASP A 148 4.23 -10.51 -15.40
C ASP A 148 3.59 -9.31 -14.70
N LEU A 149 4.14 -8.10 -14.90
CA LEU A 149 3.64 -6.89 -14.24
C LEU A 149 2.41 -6.32 -14.95
N ILE A 150 1.44 -5.89 -14.14
CA ILE A 150 0.27 -5.12 -14.57
C ILE A 150 0.31 -3.77 -13.86
N GLU A 151 0.47 -2.69 -14.59
CA GLU A 151 0.57 -1.32 -14.09
C GLU A 151 -0.52 -0.45 -14.74
N PRO A 152 -1.79 -0.59 -14.32
CA PRO A 152 -2.91 0.03 -15.04
C PRO A 152 -2.99 1.55 -14.88
N LEU A 153 -2.21 2.15 -13.97
CA LEU A 153 -2.19 3.59 -13.69
C LEU A 153 -0.95 4.30 -14.24
N ASP A 154 -0.10 3.63 -15.00
CA ASP A 154 1.20 4.12 -15.44
C ASP A 154 1.17 5.35 -16.39
N HIS A 155 0.00 5.68 -16.91
CA HIS A 155 -0.26 6.87 -17.72
C HIS A 155 -1.06 7.96 -17.01
N PHE A 156 -1.44 7.75 -15.73
CA PHE A 156 -2.29 8.65 -14.97
C PHE A 156 -1.49 9.56 -14.04
N PHE A 157 -1.92 10.80 -13.94
CA PHE A 157 -1.50 11.71 -12.87
C PHE A 157 -2.34 11.48 -11.61
N LYS A 158 -1.84 11.98 -10.46
CA LYS A 158 -2.45 11.75 -9.15
C LYS A 158 -3.92 12.16 -9.06
N ASP A 159 -4.26 13.27 -9.68
CA ASP A 159 -5.65 13.79 -9.65
C ASP A 159 -6.58 12.92 -10.51
N GLU A 160 -6.09 12.42 -11.64
CA GLU A 160 -6.83 11.47 -12.48
C GLU A 160 -7.04 10.14 -11.77
N VAL A 161 -6.04 9.65 -11.01
CA VAL A 161 -6.17 8.45 -10.15
C VAL A 161 -7.26 8.64 -9.11
N ARG A 162 -7.33 9.80 -8.46
CA ARG A 162 -8.40 10.13 -7.51
C ARG A 162 -9.79 10.17 -8.17
N ALA A 163 -9.89 10.82 -9.32
CA ALA A 163 -11.12 10.86 -10.09
C ALA A 163 -11.60 9.46 -10.49
N LEU A 164 -10.66 8.61 -10.96
CA LEU A 164 -10.94 7.21 -11.27
C LEU A 164 -11.38 6.42 -10.02
N GLY A 165 -10.72 6.63 -8.88
CA GLY A 165 -11.10 6.00 -7.60
C GLY A 165 -12.55 6.33 -7.20
N THR A 166 -12.92 7.59 -7.31
CA THR A 166 -14.30 8.06 -7.08
C THR A 166 -15.29 7.39 -8.03
N ALA A 167 -14.96 7.34 -9.32
CA ALA A 167 -15.80 6.70 -10.35
C ALA A 167 -15.95 5.18 -10.15
N LEU A 168 -14.96 4.53 -9.53
CA LEU A 168 -14.99 3.11 -9.16
C LEU A 168 -15.75 2.83 -7.86
N GLY A 169 -16.17 3.86 -7.12
CA GLY A 169 -16.96 3.76 -5.90
C GLY A 169 -16.12 3.62 -4.63
N LEU A 170 -14.82 3.92 -4.68
CA LEU A 170 -14.01 3.97 -3.46
C LEU A 170 -14.48 5.09 -2.53
N PRO A 171 -14.51 4.86 -1.21
CA PRO A 171 -14.89 5.89 -0.24
C PRO A 171 -13.98 7.12 -0.30
N ALA A 172 -14.55 8.30 -0.04
CA ALA A 172 -13.84 9.57 -0.09
C ALA A 172 -12.60 9.60 0.83
N HIS A 173 -12.67 8.99 2.02
CA HIS A 173 -11.55 8.92 2.97
C HIS A 173 -10.35 8.10 2.46
N ILE A 174 -10.55 7.19 1.49
CA ILE A 174 -9.47 6.50 0.79
C ILE A 174 -8.96 7.34 -0.37
N VAL A 175 -9.85 7.87 -1.20
CA VAL A 175 -9.50 8.63 -2.41
C VAL A 175 -8.75 9.92 -2.08
N HIS A 176 -9.23 10.67 -1.08
CA HIS A 176 -8.67 11.96 -0.65
C HIS A 176 -7.72 11.86 0.54
N ARG A 177 -7.29 10.64 0.83
CA ARG A 177 -6.37 10.37 1.93
C ARG A 177 -5.11 11.22 1.85
N GLN A 178 -4.73 11.78 2.99
CA GLN A 178 -3.45 12.49 3.13
C GLN A 178 -2.27 11.55 2.85
N PRO A 179 -1.22 12.04 2.15
CA PRO A 179 -0.03 11.25 1.87
C PRO A 179 0.54 10.60 3.13
N PHE A 180 0.92 9.33 2.99
CA PHE A 180 1.48 8.55 4.07
C PHE A 180 2.68 7.76 3.57
N PRO A 181 3.82 7.78 4.28
CA PRO A 181 5.02 7.10 3.83
C PRO A 181 4.86 5.58 3.88
N GLY A 182 5.43 4.87 2.90
CA GLY A 182 5.40 3.41 2.84
C GLY A 182 5.87 2.71 4.12
N PRO A 183 6.95 3.18 4.81
CA PRO A 183 7.37 2.62 6.11
C PRO A 183 6.44 2.96 7.28
N GLY A 184 5.32 3.60 7.05
CA GLY A 184 4.36 3.96 8.08
C GLY A 184 4.88 4.98 9.08
N LEU A 185 4.35 4.93 10.29
CA LEU A 185 4.70 5.85 11.38
C LEU A 185 6.13 5.65 11.93
N ALA A 186 6.78 4.52 11.65
CA ALA A 186 8.11 4.23 12.18
C ALA A 186 9.16 5.29 11.84
N ILE A 187 9.09 5.88 10.63
CA ILE A 187 10.06 6.91 10.21
C ILE A 187 9.78 8.28 10.81
N ARG A 188 8.59 8.50 11.37
CA ARG A 188 8.23 9.73 12.09
C ARG A 188 8.66 9.67 13.56
N ILE A 189 9.02 8.48 14.07
CA ILE A 189 9.52 8.30 15.43
C ILE A 189 11.02 8.57 15.45
N ILE A 190 11.43 9.61 16.19
CA ILE A 190 12.85 9.91 16.43
C ILE A 190 13.44 8.87 17.39
N GLY A 191 14.57 8.28 16.99
CA GLY A 191 15.20 7.19 17.74
C GLY A 191 14.50 5.84 17.53
N ALA A 192 14.65 4.91 18.47
CA ALA A 192 14.06 3.58 18.37
C ALA A 192 12.53 3.62 18.45
N VAL A 193 11.90 2.73 17.70
CA VAL A 193 10.44 2.49 17.76
C VAL A 193 10.13 1.75 19.06
N SER A 194 9.10 2.19 19.77
CA SER A 194 8.53 1.45 20.90
C SER A 194 7.00 1.47 20.82
N PRO A 195 6.32 0.48 21.42
CA PRO A 195 4.85 0.45 21.45
C PRO A 195 4.23 1.74 21.99
N GLU A 196 4.83 2.29 23.07
CA GLU A 196 4.38 3.53 23.70
C GLU A 196 4.50 4.73 22.75
N LYS A 197 5.67 4.94 22.11
CA LYS A 197 5.86 6.03 21.15
C LYS A 197 4.93 5.90 19.95
N LEU A 198 4.72 4.67 19.49
CA LEU A 198 3.85 4.39 18.35
C LEU A 198 2.40 4.72 18.69
N GLU A 199 1.93 4.37 19.89
CA GLU A 199 0.55 4.67 20.33
C GLU A 199 0.34 6.19 20.48
N ILE A 200 1.29 6.90 21.08
CA ILE A 200 1.26 8.36 21.17
C ILE A 200 1.18 8.97 19.77
N LEU A 201 2.01 8.50 18.84
CA LEU A 201 2.05 9.04 17.48
C LEU A 201 0.79 8.71 16.68
N LYS A 202 0.21 7.52 16.82
CA LYS A 202 -1.08 7.14 16.22
C LYS A 202 -2.20 8.10 16.68
N ASN A 203 -2.26 8.37 17.96
CA ASN A 203 -3.27 9.27 18.51
C ASN A 203 -3.04 10.73 18.06
N ALA A 204 -1.80 11.20 18.05
CA ALA A 204 -1.46 12.54 17.57
C ALA A 204 -1.79 12.72 16.07
N ASP A 205 -1.42 11.74 15.23
CA ASP A 205 -1.77 11.75 13.79
C ASP A 205 -3.29 11.76 13.56
N ALA A 206 -4.04 11.00 14.38
CA ALA A 206 -5.50 10.98 14.28
C ALA A 206 -6.11 12.35 14.62
N ILE A 207 -5.70 12.97 15.74
CA ILE A 207 -6.18 14.29 16.15
C ILE A 207 -5.87 15.35 15.09
N VAL A 208 -4.63 15.37 14.55
CA VAL A 208 -4.26 16.33 13.49
C VAL A 208 -5.12 16.16 12.24
N ARG A 209 -5.44 14.94 11.83
CA ARG A 209 -6.30 14.69 10.68
C ARG A 209 -7.74 15.14 10.93
N GLU A 210 -8.29 14.81 12.10
CA GLU A 210 -9.64 15.24 12.51
C GLU A 210 -9.77 16.76 12.50
N GLU A 211 -8.78 17.48 13.03
CA GLU A 211 -8.77 18.95 13.04
C GLU A 211 -8.64 19.54 11.63
N LEU A 212 -7.81 18.93 10.76
CA LEU A 212 -7.68 19.37 9.37
C LEU A 212 -8.98 19.16 8.58
N ASP A 213 -9.64 18.00 8.76
CA ASP A 213 -10.89 17.70 8.09
C ASP A 213 -12.00 18.69 8.57
N ALA A 214 -12.11 18.92 9.87
CA ALA A 214 -13.04 19.91 10.44
C ALA A 214 -12.74 21.35 9.97
N TYR A 215 -11.47 21.70 9.79
CA TYR A 215 -11.09 23.00 9.24
C TYR A 215 -11.50 23.13 7.77
N ASN A 216 -11.23 22.10 6.95
CA ASN A 216 -11.58 22.10 5.54
C ASN A 216 -13.11 22.17 5.34
N GLU A 217 -13.88 21.44 6.15
CA GLU A 217 -15.34 21.52 6.12
C GLU A 217 -15.86 22.94 6.42
N ARG A 218 -15.30 23.59 7.44
CA ARG A 218 -15.66 24.99 7.77
C ARG A 218 -15.31 25.94 6.62
N LEU A 219 -14.10 25.80 6.07
CA LEU A 219 -13.63 26.62 4.97
C LEU A 219 -14.55 26.48 3.75
N PHE A 220 -14.91 25.25 3.40
CA PHE A 220 -15.83 24.98 2.30
C PHE A 220 -17.22 25.60 2.52
N GLN A 221 -17.74 25.56 3.76
CA GLN A 221 -19.02 26.20 4.10
C GLN A 221 -18.94 27.73 3.98
N GLU A 222 -17.80 28.34 4.28
CA GLU A 222 -17.60 29.79 4.25
C GLU A 222 -17.31 30.33 2.84
N THR A 223 -16.56 29.59 2.04
CA THR A 223 -16.02 30.06 0.74
C THR A 223 -16.65 29.39 -0.47
N GLY A 224 -17.20 28.20 -0.29
CA GLY A 224 -17.67 27.34 -1.40
C GLY A 224 -16.55 26.69 -2.20
N GLU A 225 -15.30 26.79 -1.71
CA GLU A 225 -14.09 26.24 -2.37
C GLU A 225 -13.40 25.18 -1.49
#